data_cbcb814da22985b3d820c389fe5ae51e
#
_entry.id   cbcb814da22985b3d820c389fe5ae51e
#
_cell.length_a   1.000
_cell.length_b   1.000
_cell.length_c   1.000
_cell.angle_alpha   90.00
_cell.angle_beta   90.00
_cell.angle_gamma   90.00
#
_symmetry.space_group_name_H-M   'P 1'
#
loop_
_entity.id
_entity.type
_entity.pdbx_description
1 polymer ?
#
loop_
_entity_poly.entity_id
_entity_poly.type
_entity_poly.pdbx_seq_one_letter_code
_entity_poly.pdbx_strand_id
1 'polypeptide(L)'
;MTSRTASSFWKRFHQLPLPIQQLARKNYELWLGNFRHSSVRFKPVAGRQYSARVGAHYRALGYFSGPNEFTWTWIGTHAEYDQIIR
;
A
#
# COMPACT_ATOMS: atom_id res chain seq x y z
N MET A 1 11.88 1.08 10.98
CA MET A 1 10.59 0.37 11.04
C MET A 1 10.66 -0.91 10.22
N THR A 2 10.12 -1.99 10.74
CA THR A 2 10.05 -3.26 10.01
C THR A 2 8.82 -3.27 9.10
N SER A 3 9.00 -3.66 7.85
CA SER A 3 7.91 -3.76 6.88
C SER A 3 7.73 -5.22 6.47
N ARG A 4 6.48 -5.69 6.48
CA ARG A 4 6.11 -7.04 6.08
C ARG A 4 5.03 -7.00 5.03
N THR A 5 4.88 -8.09 4.30
CA THR A 5 3.81 -8.26 3.32
C THR A 5 3.11 -9.60 3.57
N ALA A 6 1.80 -9.57 3.61
CA ALA A 6 1.00 -10.79 3.68
C ALA A 6 0.95 -11.46 2.29
N SER A 7 0.70 -12.77 2.25
CA SER A 7 0.58 -13.48 0.99
C SER A 7 -0.54 -12.93 0.11
N SER A 8 -1.61 -12.41 0.71
CA SER A 8 -2.71 -11.78 0.00
C SER A 8 -2.26 -10.55 -0.81
N PHE A 9 -1.27 -9.81 -0.31
CA PHE A 9 -0.71 -8.67 -1.02
C PHE A 9 -0.02 -9.15 -2.31
N TRP A 10 0.86 -10.13 -2.23
CA TRP A 10 1.63 -10.61 -3.38
C TRP A 10 0.74 -11.24 -4.44
N LYS A 11 -0.31 -11.92 -4.02
CA LYS A 11 -1.28 -12.52 -4.94
C LYS A 11 -1.89 -11.47 -5.86
N ARG A 12 -2.27 -10.33 -5.29
CA ARG A 12 -2.82 -9.22 -6.06
C ARG A 12 -1.75 -8.45 -6.83
N PHE A 13 -0.59 -8.26 -6.21
CA PHE A 13 0.53 -7.54 -6.82
C PHE A 13 0.93 -8.16 -8.16
N HIS A 14 1.04 -9.49 -8.22
CA HIS A 14 1.44 -10.19 -9.43
C HIS A 14 0.40 -10.13 -10.55
N GLN A 15 -0.82 -9.72 -10.26
CA GLN A 15 -1.87 -9.53 -11.26
C GLN A 15 -1.86 -8.12 -11.87
N LEU A 16 -1.07 -7.21 -11.32
CA LEU A 16 -0.98 -5.84 -11.82
C LEU A 16 -0.17 -5.76 -13.12
N PRO A 17 -0.46 -4.78 -14.00
CA PRO A 17 0.43 -4.51 -15.14
C PRO A 17 1.86 -4.24 -14.67
N LEU A 18 2.85 -4.67 -15.45
CA LEU A 18 4.25 -4.47 -15.08
C LEU A 18 4.62 -3.03 -14.74
N PRO A 19 4.18 -2.01 -15.50
CA PRO A 19 4.48 -0.63 -15.13
C PRO A 19 3.96 -0.25 -13.74
N ILE A 20 2.82 -0.81 -13.33
CA ILE A 20 2.24 -0.55 -12.01
C ILE A 20 3.03 -1.27 -10.93
N GLN A 21 3.49 -2.49 -11.19
CA GLN A 21 4.38 -3.21 -10.27
C GLN A 21 5.66 -2.40 -10.02
N GLN A 22 6.25 -1.85 -11.08
CA GLN A 22 7.46 -1.03 -10.99
C GLN A 22 7.21 0.25 -10.18
N LEU A 23 6.07 0.90 -10.43
CA LEU A 23 5.67 2.10 -9.70
C LEU A 23 5.43 1.80 -8.21
N ALA A 24 4.82 0.66 -7.92
CA ALA A 24 4.60 0.22 -6.54
C ALA A 24 5.92 0.02 -5.80
N ARG A 25 6.91 -0.61 -6.45
CA ARG A 25 8.23 -0.79 -5.85
C ARG A 25 8.93 0.53 -5.60
N LYS A 26 8.85 1.47 -6.54
CA LYS A 26 9.42 2.81 -6.38
C LYS A 26 8.78 3.54 -5.21
N ASN A 27 7.45 3.53 -5.12
CA ASN A 27 6.74 4.18 -4.03
C ASN A 27 7.04 3.52 -2.68
N TYR A 28 7.23 2.21 -2.66
CA TYR A 28 7.64 1.50 -1.46
C TYR A 28 9.00 2.00 -0.94
N GLU A 29 9.96 2.18 -1.83
CA GLU A 29 11.27 2.71 -1.47
C GLU A 29 11.16 4.13 -0.91
N LEU A 30 10.33 4.98 -1.51
CA LEU A 30 10.07 6.33 -1.01
C LEU A 30 9.47 6.28 0.39
N TRP A 31 8.51 5.40 0.61
CA TRP A 31 7.87 5.23 1.90
C TRP A 31 8.84 4.72 2.98
N LEU A 32 9.72 3.79 2.63
CA LEU A 32 10.75 3.31 3.56
C LEU A 32 11.69 4.42 4.00
N GLY A 33 12.05 5.32 3.08
CA GLY A 33 12.92 6.46 3.39
C GLY A 33 12.19 7.52 4.20
N ASN A 34 10.92 7.74 3.90
CA ASN A 34 10.09 8.72 4.60
C ASN A 34 8.63 8.38 4.38
N PHE A 35 7.98 7.75 5.37
CA PHE A 35 6.57 7.34 5.21
C PHE A 35 5.60 8.52 5.07
N ARG A 36 6.08 9.76 5.27
CA ARG A 36 5.30 10.99 5.03
C ARG A 36 5.57 11.59 3.66
N HIS A 37 6.32 10.89 2.80
CA HIS A 37 6.63 11.40 1.45
C HIS A 37 5.33 11.73 0.71
N SER A 38 5.26 12.92 0.12
CA SER A 38 4.02 13.44 -0.49
C SER A 38 3.48 12.56 -1.62
N SER A 39 4.35 11.89 -2.38
CA SER A 39 3.93 11.01 -3.48
C SER A 39 3.20 9.77 -3.00
N VAL A 40 3.43 9.33 -1.78
CA VAL A 40 2.83 8.11 -1.22
C VAL A 40 1.48 8.38 -0.58
N ARG A 41 1.29 9.57 -0.02
CA ARG A 41 0.06 9.98 0.67
C ARG A 41 -0.41 8.94 1.70
N PHE A 42 0.53 8.49 2.52
CA PHE A 42 0.27 7.51 3.56
C PHE A 42 -0.64 8.10 4.63
N LYS A 43 -1.80 7.47 4.87
CA LYS A 43 -2.79 8.01 5.82
C LYS A 43 -3.69 6.92 6.38
N PRO A 44 -4.21 7.11 7.61
CA PRO A 44 -5.25 6.21 8.13
C PRO A 44 -6.53 6.37 7.32
N VAL A 45 -7.25 5.27 7.14
CA VAL A 45 -8.51 5.27 6.39
C VAL A 45 -9.63 4.65 7.23
N ALA A 46 -9.95 3.39 7.08
CA ALA A 46 -11.06 2.75 7.79
C ALA A 46 -10.53 1.77 8.83
N GLY A 47 -11.12 1.78 10.02
CA GLY A 47 -10.70 0.89 11.10
C GLY A 47 -9.23 1.11 11.46
N ARG A 48 -8.45 0.04 11.43
CA ARG A 48 -7.00 0.09 11.73
C ARG A 48 -6.14 0.17 10.48
N GLN A 49 -6.74 0.35 9.32
CA GLN A 49 -6.04 0.32 8.05
C GLN A 49 -5.46 1.68 7.68
N TYR A 50 -4.31 1.63 7.03
CA TYR A 50 -3.67 2.77 6.38
C TYR A 50 -3.61 2.52 4.89
N SER A 51 -3.72 3.58 4.10
CA SER A 51 -3.57 3.49 2.65
C SER A 51 -2.34 4.21 2.18
N ALA A 52 -1.78 3.73 1.07
CA ALA A 52 -0.72 4.38 0.34
C ALA A 52 -1.11 4.50 -1.12
N ARG A 53 -0.75 5.62 -1.72
CA ARG A 53 -1.02 5.88 -3.13
C ARG A 53 0.03 5.22 -4.00
N VAL A 54 -0.41 4.54 -5.05
CA VAL A 54 0.47 3.97 -6.08
C VAL A 54 0.06 4.57 -7.42
N GLY A 55 0.60 5.74 -7.73
CA GLY A 55 0.15 6.52 -8.88
C GLY A 55 -1.28 7.03 -8.69
N ALA A 56 -1.88 7.54 -9.77
CA ALA A 56 -3.21 8.14 -9.70
C ALA A 56 -4.34 7.10 -9.52
N HIS A 57 -4.14 5.88 -10.01
CA HIS A 57 -5.23 4.91 -10.16
C HIS A 57 -5.14 3.68 -9.27
N TYR A 58 -4.12 3.55 -8.45
CA TYR A 58 -3.92 2.37 -7.60
C TYR A 58 -3.66 2.77 -6.16
N ARG A 59 -4.01 1.86 -5.24
CA ARG A 59 -3.85 2.04 -3.80
C ARG A 59 -3.37 0.74 -3.17
N ALA A 60 -2.62 0.87 -2.07
CA ALA A 60 -2.24 -0.26 -1.22
C ALA A 60 -2.80 -0.05 0.17
N LEU A 61 -3.10 -1.13 0.86
CA LEU A 61 -3.61 -1.12 2.23
C LEU A 61 -2.74 -1.97 3.12
N GLY A 62 -2.65 -1.57 4.38
CA GLY A 62 -1.96 -2.33 5.41
C GLY A 62 -2.31 -1.80 6.78
N TYR A 63 -1.64 -2.33 7.80
CA TYR A 63 -1.89 -1.94 9.18
C TYR A 63 -0.61 -2.06 10.00
N PHE A 64 -0.54 -1.33 11.09
CA PHE A 64 0.55 -1.49 12.05
C PHE A 64 0.33 -2.77 12.83
N SER A 65 1.19 -3.76 12.59
CA SER A 65 1.12 -5.08 13.22
C SER A 65 1.92 -5.15 14.52
N GLY A 66 2.62 -4.08 14.86
CA GLY A 66 3.38 -3.92 16.10
C GLY A 66 3.81 -2.47 16.25
N PRO A 67 4.43 -2.10 17.39
CA PRO A 67 4.82 -0.70 17.65
C PRO A 67 5.71 -0.10 16.60
N ASN A 68 6.52 -0.91 15.94
CA ASN A 68 7.45 -0.45 14.91
C ASN A 68 7.46 -1.40 13.71
N GLU A 69 6.27 -1.94 13.39
CA GLU A 69 6.11 -2.89 12.31
C GLU A 69 4.84 -2.61 11.53
N PHE A 70 4.95 -2.57 10.20
CA PHE A 70 3.81 -2.36 9.31
C PHE A 70 3.67 -3.54 8.36
N THR A 71 2.44 -4.04 8.16
CA THR A 71 2.16 -5.18 7.28
C THR A 71 1.23 -4.75 6.15
N TRP A 72 1.71 -4.88 4.92
CA TRP A 72 0.91 -4.64 3.71
C TRP A 72 0.06 -5.88 3.41
N THR A 73 -1.23 -5.67 3.19
CA THR A 73 -2.19 -6.78 3.02
C THR A 73 -2.89 -6.79 1.68
N TRP A 74 -2.92 -5.65 0.97
CA TRP A 74 -3.72 -5.52 -0.24
C TRP A 74 -3.16 -4.44 -1.15
N ILE A 75 -3.31 -4.64 -2.46
CA ILE A 75 -3.04 -3.65 -3.47
C ILE A 75 -4.02 -3.86 -4.63
N GLY A 76 -4.50 -2.78 -5.21
CA GLY A 76 -5.45 -2.85 -6.33
C GLY A 76 -5.80 -1.48 -6.86
N THR A 77 -6.83 -1.43 -7.68
CA THR A 77 -7.29 -0.19 -8.29
C THR A 77 -7.97 0.72 -7.28
N HIS A 78 -8.02 2.02 -7.60
CA HIS A 78 -8.73 2.99 -6.78
C HIS A 78 -10.21 2.62 -6.63
N ALA A 79 -10.84 2.13 -7.69
CA ALA A 79 -12.24 1.73 -7.66
C ALA A 79 -12.48 0.56 -6.70
N GLU A 80 -11.60 -0.45 -6.73
CA GLU A 80 -11.64 -1.56 -5.77
C GLU A 80 -11.41 -1.09 -4.34
N TYR A 81 -10.45 -0.19 -4.17
CA TYR A 81 -10.13 0.41 -2.88
C TYR A 81 -11.36 1.12 -2.29
N ASP A 82 -12.08 1.91 -3.10
CA ASP A 82 -13.27 2.61 -2.64
C ASP A 82 -14.35 1.65 -2.13
N GLN A 83 -14.47 0.47 -2.72
CA GLN A 83 -15.41 -0.55 -2.27
C GLN A 83 -15.01 -1.12 -0.90
N ILE A 84 -13.71 -1.28 -0.66
CA ILE A 84 -13.22 -1.88 0.58
C ILE A 84 -13.39 -0.94 1.77
N ILE A 85 -13.07 0.34 1.60
CA ILE A 85 -13.04 1.29 2.71
C ILE A 85 -14.37 1.98 2.98
N ARG A 86 -15.40 1.63 2.27
CA ARG A 86 -16.72 2.21 2.47
C ARG A 86 -17.28 2.00 3.85
#